data_3aff553f1a69e83e869b773d5d983232
#
_entry.id   3aff553f1a69e83e869b773d5d983232
#
_cell.length_a   1.000
_cell.length_b   1.000
_cell.length_c   1.000
_cell.angle_alpha   90.00
_cell.angle_beta   90.00
_cell.angle_gamma   90.00
#
_symmetry.space_group_name_H-M   'P 1'
#
loop_
_entity.id
_entity.type
_entity.pdbx_description
1 polymer ?
#
loop_
_entity_poly.entity_id
_entity_poly.type
_entity_poly.pdbx_seq_one_letter_code
_entity_poly.pdbx_strand_id
1 'polypeptide(L)'
;MSQPPSPLLLVFGGLPGTGKTTLSRLLAARLGAVYLRIDTIEQAMRAAGAERIGPAGYAVARAVAAGNLRLGLPVVADGVNPVRDSRQAWRLVAGQESARLVDIQLVCSDAAEHRRRVEGRVADIPGHVLPDWEAVLRHEYEPRDDEHLSLDTAGLAPAELAARCEAHIRAIAGDEAFALGVARQTAPSKMR
;
A
#
# COMPACT_ATOMS: atom_id res chain seq x y z
N MET A 1 -33.61 1.25 -1.55
CA MET A 1 -32.43 0.50 -2.07
C MET A 1 -31.24 1.04 -1.30
N SER A 2 -30.61 0.25 -0.43
CA SER A 2 -29.40 0.66 0.27
C SER A 2 -28.27 0.84 -0.74
N GLN A 3 -27.54 1.95 -0.67
CA GLN A 3 -26.34 2.16 -1.47
C GLN A 3 -25.34 1.02 -1.20
N PRO A 4 -24.65 0.52 -2.24
CA PRO A 4 -23.59 -0.45 -2.01
C PRO A 4 -22.51 0.18 -1.11
N PRO A 5 -21.90 -0.60 -0.22
CA PRO A 5 -20.86 -0.08 0.67
C PRO A 5 -19.70 0.50 -0.14
N SER A 6 -19.18 1.63 0.34
CA SER A 6 -18.03 2.29 -0.27
C SER A 6 -16.82 1.35 -0.33
N PRO A 7 -16.14 1.23 -1.46
CA PRO A 7 -14.96 0.39 -1.57
C PRO A 7 -13.81 0.92 -0.69
N LEU A 8 -12.86 0.04 -0.35
CA LEU A 8 -11.70 0.39 0.47
C LEU A 8 -10.50 0.72 -0.41
N LEU A 9 -9.81 1.81 -0.09
CA LEU A 9 -8.48 2.13 -0.61
C LEU A 9 -7.49 2.19 0.56
N LEU A 10 -6.59 1.21 0.66
CA LEU A 10 -5.48 1.21 1.59
C LEU A 10 -4.24 1.74 0.88
N VAL A 11 -3.59 2.75 1.45
CA VAL A 11 -2.36 3.33 0.90
C VAL A 11 -1.25 3.20 1.92
N PHE A 12 -0.19 2.48 1.56
CA PHE A 12 0.98 2.30 2.40
C PHE A 12 2.06 3.30 2.03
N GLY A 13 2.64 3.95 3.05
CA GLY A 13 3.79 4.84 2.96
C GLY A 13 4.91 4.45 3.94
N GLY A 14 6.09 5.01 3.75
CA GLY A 14 7.27 4.80 4.59
C GLY A 14 8.52 4.47 3.79
N LEU A 15 9.69 4.60 4.40
CA LEU A 15 10.99 4.37 3.76
C LEU A 15 11.19 2.91 3.35
N PRO A 16 12.11 2.61 2.41
CA PRO A 16 12.50 1.24 2.12
C PRO A 16 12.98 0.51 3.39
N GLY A 17 12.66 -0.78 3.54
CA GLY A 17 13.04 -1.57 4.72
C GLY A 17 12.08 -1.49 5.92
N THR A 18 11.07 -0.63 5.92
CA THR A 18 10.09 -0.50 7.02
C THR A 18 9.02 -1.61 7.06
N GLY A 19 9.03 -2.58 6.15
CA GLY A 19 8.09 -3.70 6.17
C GLY A 19 6.79 -3.49 5.40
N LYS A 20 6.65 -2.40 4.62
CA LYS A 20 5.44 -2.09 3.83
C LYS A 20 4.95 -3.27 2.99
N THR A 21 5.83 -3.81 2.14
CA THR A 21 5.48 -4.89 1.22
C THR A 21 5.01 -6.16 1.93
N THR A 22 5.56 -6.47 3.09
CA THR A 22 5.13 -7.60 3.90
C THR A 22 3.70 -7.40 4.42
N LEU A 23 3.43 -6.23 4.99
CA LEU A 23 2.13 -5.94 5.59
C LEU A 23 1.05 -5.68 4.53
N SER A 24 1.38 -4.94 3.48
CA SER A 24 0.44 -4.65 2.38
C SER A 24 0.01 -5.92 1.64
N ARG A 25 0.93 -6.85 1.37
CA ARG A 25 0.61 -8.16 0.78
C ARG A 25 -0.29 -9.00 1.69
N LEU A 26 0.03 -9.02 2.99
CA LEU A 26 -0.77 -9.76 3.97
C LEU A 26 -2.20 -9.23 4.03
N LEU A 27 -2.38 -7.91 4.08
CA LEU A 27 -3.71 -7.29 4.08
C LEU A 27 -4.42 -7.42 2.73
N ALA A 28 -3.72 -7.28 1.62
CA ALA A 28 -4.30 -7.51 0.29
C ALA A 28 -4.86 -8.93 0.16
N ALA A 29 -4.09 -9.93 0.63
CA ALA A 29 -4.54 -11.30 0.66
C ALA A 29 -5.77 -11.49 1.55
N ARG A 30 -5.78 -10.95 2.78
CA ARG A 30 -6.91 -11.09 3.71
C ARG A 30 -8.19 -10.39 3.26
N LEU A 31 -8.06 -9.27 2.56
CA LEU A 31 -9.17 -8.46 2.06
C LEU A 31 -9.65 -8.86 0.65
N GLY A 32 -8.97 -9.80 -0.01
CA GLY A 32 -9.25 -10.08 -1.43
C GLY A 32 -9.07 -8.83 -2.30
N ALA A 33 -8.12 -7.97 -1.94
CA ALA A 33 -7.92 -6.68 -2.58
C ALA A 33 -7.03 -6.77 -3.81
N VAL A 34 -7.25 -5.87 -4.76
CA VAL A 34 -6.30 -5.63 -5.86
C VAL A 34 -5.03 -5.03 -5.27
N TYR A 35 -3.90 -5.71 -5.47
CA TYR A 35 -2.61 -5.28 -4.96
C TYR A 35 -1.81 -4.52 -6.02
N LEU A 36 -1.46 -3.28 -5.73
CA LEU A 36 -0.70 -2.41 -6.61
C LEU A 36 0.61 -2.01 -5.93
N ARG A 37 1.75 -2.51 -6.43
CA ARG A 37 3.07 -2.14 -5.93
C ARG A 37 3.76 -1.21 -6.92
N ILE A 38 4.10 -0.01 -6.46
CA ILE A 38 4.74 1.03 -7.29
C ILE A 38 6.04 0.51 -7.91
N ASP A 39 6.92 -0.09 -7.12
CA ASP A 39 8.20 -0.64 -7.62
C ASP A 39 7.99 -1.64 -8.77
N THR A 40 6.94 -2.48 -8.69
CA THR A 40 6.62 -3.47 -9.73
C THR A 40 6.17 -2.79 -11.02
N ILE A 41 5.32 -1.78 -10.89
CA ILE A 41 4.82 -0.99 -12.04
C ILE A 41 6.00 -0.27 -12.71
N GLU A 42 6.82 0.41 -11.92
CA GLU A 42 7.98 1.14 -12.45
C GLU A 42 8.99 0.22 -13.12
N GLN A 43 9.25 -0.95 -12.54
CA GLN A 43 10.17 -1.91 -13.14
C GLN A 43 9.60 -2.51 -14.44
N ALA A 44 8.30 -2.77 -14.51
CA ALA A 44 7.65 -3.20 -15.75
C ALA A 44 7.72 -2.13 -16.83
N MET A 45 7.55 -0.84 -16.48
CA MET A 45 7.72 0.27 -17.41
C MET A 45 9.16 0.36 -17.95
N ARG A 46 10.17 0.20 -17.09
CA ARG A 46 11.59 0.15 -17.51
C ARG A 46 11.85 -1.02 -18.47
N ALA A 47 11.34 -2.20 -18.12
CA ALA A 47 11.47 -3.40 -18.97
C ALA A 47 10.78 -3.23 -20.34
N ALA A 48 9.73 -2.42 -20.41
CA ALA A 48 9.02 -2.05 -21.65
C ALA A 48 9.73 -0.92 -22.43
N GLY A 49 10.88 -0.44 -21.98
CA GLY A 49 11.68 0.57 -22.70
C GLY A 49 11.44 2.02 -22.26
N ALA A 50 10.76 2.26 -21.13
CA ALA A 50 10.61 3.63 -20.64
C ALA A 50 11.96 4.15 -20.09
N GLU A 51 12.50 5.19 -20.71
CA GLU A 51 13.78 5.80 -20.31
C GLU A 51 13.67 6.58 -18.98
N ARG A 52 12.54 7.23 -18.77
CA ARG A 52 12.25 8.03 -17.57
C ARG A 52 10.91 7.62 -16.97
N ILE A 53 10.91 7.26 -15.71
CA ILE A 53 9.68 6.89 -14.99
C ILE A 53 9.10 8.12 -14.27
N GLY A 54 9.91 8.82 -13.44
CA GLY A 54 9.42 9.95 -12.66
C GLY A 54 8.12 9.62 -11.90
N PRO A 55 7.11 10.49 -11.97
CA PRO A 55 5.82 10.27 -11.31
C PRO A 55 4.87 9.30 -12.06
N ALA A 56 5.27 8.77 -13.23
CA ALA A 56 4.39 7.97 -14.09
C ALA A 56 3.96 6.65 -13.43
N GLY A 57 4.85 6.00 -12.65
CA GLY A 57 4.51 4.77 -11.92
C GLY A 57 3.34 4.99 -10.96
N TYR A 58 3.36 6.09 -10.23
CA TYR A 58 2.25 6.50 -9.36
C TYR A 58 0.98 6.86 -10.15
N ALA A 59 1.12 7.54 -11.29
CA ALA A 59 -0.03 7.88 -12.14
C ALA A 59 -0.74 6.62 -12.68
N VAL A 60 0.03 5.64 -13.16
CA VAL A 60 -0.50 4.34 -13.59
C VAL A 60 -1.19 3.62 -12.44
N ALA A 61 -0.54 3.54 -11.27
CA ALA A 61 -1.14 2.88 -10.10
C ALA A 61 -2.47 3.51 -9.71
N ARG A 62 -2.56 4.85 -9.67
CA ARG A 62 -3.80 5.56 -9.34
C ARG A 62 -4.90 5.33 -10.38
N ALA A 63 -4.57 5.33 -11.67
CA ALA A 63 -5.54 5.06 -12.72
C ALA A 63 -6.11 3.64 -12.62
N VAL A 64 -5.26 2.64 -12.36
CA VAL A 64 -5.67 1.25 -12.14
C VAL A 64 -6.50 1.13 -10.86
N ALA A 65 -6.10 1.80 -9.77
CA ALA A 65 -6.85 1.84 -8.52
C ALA A 65 -8.26 2.39 -8.73
N ALA A 66 -8.39 3.55 -9.38
CA ALA A 66 -9.68 4.18 -9.68
C ALA A 66 -10.62 3.24 -10.46
N GLY A 67 -10.10 2.56 -11.49
CA GLY A 67 -10.88 1.59 -12.26
C GLY A 67 -11.42 0.44 -11.40
N ASN A 68 -10.61 -0.10 -10.50
CA ASN A 68 -11.02 -1.20 -9.62
C ASN A 68 -11.99 -0.74 -8.52
N LEU A 69 -11.77 0.44 -7.94
CA LEU A 69 -12.68 1.02 -6.96
C LEU A 69 -14.09 1.25 -7.53
N ARG A 70 -14.21 1.70 -8.79
CA ARG A 70 -15.51 1.81 -9.49
C ARG A 70 -16.23 0.48 -9.64
N LEU A 71 -15.48 -0.62 -9.73
CA LEU A 71 -16.05 -1.97 -9.74
C LEU A 71 -16.39 -2.47 -8.32
N GLY A 72 -16.22 -1.63 -7.29
CA GLY A 72 -16.46 -1.99 -5.90
C GLY A 72 -15.38 -2.92 -5.31
N LEU A 73 -14.22 -3.04 -5.95
CA LEU A 73 -13.12 -3.87 -5.46
C LEU A 73 -12.25 -3.07 -4.47
N PRO A 74 -11.87 -3.65 -3.34
CA PRO A 74 -10.87 -3.03 -2.47
C PRO A 74 -9.51 -3.00 -3.15
N VAL A 75 -8.73 -1.95 -2.88
CA VAL A 75 -7.40 -1.75 -3.45
C VAL A 75 -6.39 -1.52 -2.34
N VAL A 76 -5.22 -2.14 -2.45
CA VAL A 76 -4.04 -1.89 -1.61
C VAL A 76 -2.92 -1.35 -2.49
N ALA A 77 -2.47 -0.13 -2.21
CA ALA A 77 -1.35 0.52 -2.87
C ALA A 77 -0.11 0.47 -1.98
N ASP A 78 0.97 -0.15 -2.46
CA ASP A 78 2.27 -0.28 -1.79
C ASP A 78 3.30 0.62 -2.47
N GLY A 79 3.71 1.68 -1.80
CA GLY A 79 4.72 2.63 -2.28
C GLY A 79 5.37 3.39 -1.13
N VAL A 80 6.38 4.20 -1.44
CA VAL A 80 7.06 5.03 -0.43
C VAL A 80 6.18 6.20 -0.02
N ASN A 81 5.46 6.82 -0.95
CA ASN A 81 4.60 7.99 -0.75
C ASN A 81 5.31 9.14 0.01
N PRO A 82 6.52 9.57 -0.44
CA PRO A 82 7.41 10.37 0.38
C PRO A 82 6.98 11.83 0.50
N VAL A 83 6.27 12.36 -0.50
CA VAL A 83 5.92 13.78 -0.58
C VAL A 83 4.41 14.00 -0.40
N ARG A 84 4.04 15.19 0.07
CA ARG A 84 2.63 15.58 0.28
C ARG A 84 1.81 15.37 -0.99
N ASP A 85 2.34 15.76 -2.15
CA ASP A 85 1.63 15.66 -3.42
C ASP A 85 1.26 14.21 -3.77
N SER A 86 2.14 13.24 -3.52
CA SER A 86 1.85 11.82 -3.76
C SER A 86 0.72 11.32 -2.85
N ARG A 87 0.72 11.74 -1.58
CA ARG A 87 -0.31 11.39 -0.59
C ARG A 87 -1.65 12.06 -0.91
N GLN A 88 -1.62 13.36 -1.28
CA GLN A 88 -2.81 14.10 -1.67
C GLN A 88 -3.46 13.51 -2.93
N ALA A 89 -2.66 13.05 -3.88
CA ALA A 89 -3.17 12.44 -5.10
C ALA A 89 -3.96 11.13 -4.83
N TRP A 90 -3.58 10.34 -3.81
CA TRP A 90 -4.37 9.19 -3.37
C TRP A 90 -5.69 9.60 -2.71
N ARG A 91 -5.70 10.68 -1.92
CA ARG A 91 -6.93 11.25 -1.33
C ARG A 91 -7.92 11.71 -2.40
N LEU A 92 -7.40 12.33 -3.47
CA LEU A 92 -8.23 12.72 -4.60
C LEU A 92 -8.86 11.50 -5.28
N VAL A 93 -8.11 10.41 -5.49
CA VAL A 93 -8.68 9.15 -6.01
C VAL A 93 -9.78 8.63 -5.09
N ALA A 94 -9.54 8.58 -3.79
CA ALA A 94 -10.56 8.11 -2.84
C ALA A 94 -11.83 8.96 -2.90
N GLY A 95 -11.69 10.29 -2.94
CA GLY A 95 -12.83 11.21 -3.04
C GLY A 95 -13.61 11.05 -4.35
N GLN A 96 -12.91 10.98 -5.48
CA GLN A 96 -13.53 10.82 -6.80
C GLN A 96 -14.30 9.50 -6.94
N GLU A 97 -13.78 8.43 -6.35
CA GLU A 97 -14.40 7.10 -6.44
C GLU A 97 -15.29 6.76 -5.22
N SER A 98 -15.56 7.75 -4.35
CA SER A 98 -16.33 7.56 -3.11
C SER A 98 -15.82 6.39 -2.26
N ALA A 99 -14.51 6.16 -2.29
CA ALA A 99 -13.84 5.11 -1.54
C ALA A 99 -13.47 5.58 -0.12
N ARG A 100 -13.50 4.66 0.83
CA ARG A 100 -12.96 4.90 2.17
C ARG A 100 -11.45 4.73 2.14
N LEU A 101 -10.73 5.81 2.40
CA LEU A 101 -9.28 5.82 2.45
C LEU A 101 -8.79 5.39 3.83
N VAL A 102 -7.86 4.44 3.84
CA VAL A 102 -7.04 4.08 5.00
C VAL A 102 -5.59 4.34 4.63
N ASP A 103 -5.05 5.46 5.12
CA ASP A 103 -3.67 5.88 4.86
C ASP A 103 -2.78 5.38 6.00
N ILE A 104 -1.75 4.58 5.68
CA ILE A 104 -0.94 3.84 6.64
C ILE A 104 0.53 4.20 6.43
N GLN A 105 1.18 4.76 7.43
CA GLN A 105 2.62 4.99 7.43
C GLN A 105 3.32 3.93 8.28
N LEU A 106 4.32 3.26 7.70
CA LEU A 106 5.21 2.38 8.44
C LEU A 106 6.54 3.07 8.70
N VAL A 107 6.95 3.02 9.96
CA VAL A 107 8.27 3.44 10.42
C VAL A 107 8.98 2.27 11.07
N CYS A 108 10.30 2.36 11.20
CA CYS A 108 11.09 1.46 12.02
C CYS A 108 11.96 2.36 12.91
N SER A 109 11.56 2.54 14.17
CA SER A 109 12.22 3.45 15.11
C SER A 109 13.59 2.96 15.56
N ASP A 110 13.84 1.66 15.51
CA ASP A 110 15.16 1.07 15.76
C ASP A 110 16.02 1.19 14.47
N ALA A 111 16.97 2.12 14.49
CA ALA A 111 17.84 2.38 13.34
C ALA A 111 18.76 1.19 12.99
N ALA A 112 19.20 0.40 14.00
CA ALA A 112 20.04 -0.78 13.77
C ALA A 112 19.24 -1.89 13.08
N GLU A 113 18.01 -2.13 13.55
CA GLU A 113 17.09 -3.09 12.94
C GLU A 113 16.68 -2.62 11.53
N HIS A 114 16.39 -1.33 11.34
CA HIS A 114 16.06 -0.79 10.03
C HIS A 114 17.19 -1.00 9.02
N ARG A 115 18.43 -0.66 9.42
CA ARG A 115 19.62 -0.90 8.61
C ARG A 115 19.81 -2.38 8.28
N ARG A 116 19.72 -3.25 9.28
CA ARG A 116 19.81 -4.72 9.10
C ARG A 116 18.78 -5.21 8.06
N ARG A 117 17.55 -4.71 8.13
CA ARG A 117 16.48 -5.06 7.16
C ARG A 117 16.82 -4.56 5.76
N VAL A 118 17.30 -3.34 5.61
CA VAL A 118 17.66 -2.77 4.30
C VAL A 118 18.78 -3.58 3.67
N GLU A 119 19.87 -3.84 4.41
CA GLU A 119 21.05 -4.57 3.93
C GLU A 119 20.79 -6.05 3.68
N GLY A 120 19.89 -6.66 4.45
CA GLY A 120 19.51 -8.08 4.31
C GLY A 120 18.44 -8.38 3.25
N ARG A 121 17.94 -7.36 2.53
CA ARG A 121 16.88 -7.58 1.52
C ARG A 121 17.42 -8.30 0.29
N VAL A 122 16.59 -9.22 -0.20
CA VAL A 122 16.76 -9.82 -1.53
C VAL A 122 15.70 -9.22 -2.46
N ALA A 123 16.09 -8.83 -3.67
CA ALA A 123 15.17 -8.30 -4.66
C ALA A 123 14.19 -9.41 -5.09
N ASP A 124 12.90 -9.13 -4.95
CA ASP A 124 11.80 -10.02 -5.35
C ASP A 124 11.16 -9.61 -6.69
N ILE A 125 11.66 -8.51 -7.27
CA ILE A 125 11.26 -8.04 -8.60
C ILE A 125 12.49 -8.19 -9.51
N PRO A 126 12.42 -8.96 -10.60
CA PRO A 126 13.55 -9.14 -11.53
C PRO A 126 14.06 -7.80 -12.07
N GLY A 127 15.36 -7.58 -11.98
CA GLY A 127 16.02 -6.37 -12.45
C GLY A 127 15.82 -5.12 -11.58
N HIS A 128 15.09 -5.21 -10.47
CA HIS A 128 14.93 -4.09 -9.55
C HIS A 128 16.16 -3.92 -8.67
N VAL A 129 16.73 -2.73 -8.68
CA VAL A 129 17.88 -2.37 -7.83
C VAL A 129 17.35 -1.84 -6.50
N LEU A 130 17.67 -2.56 -5.43
CA LEU A 130 17.30 -2.14 -4.07
C LEU A 130 18.21 -0.99 -3.61
N PRO A 131 17.67 0.03 -2.91
CA PRO A 131 18.49 1.06 -2.31
C PRO A 131 19.34 0.46 -1.18
N ASP A 132 20.58 0.91 -1.08
CA ASP A 132 21.45 0.68 0.07
C ASP A 132 21.03 1.56 1.26
N TRP A 133 21.67 1.37 2.41
CA TRP A 133 21.37 2.14 3.62
C TRP A 133 21.60 3.63 3.46
N GLU A 134 22.68 4.03 2.76
CA GLU A 134 23.03 5.42 2.49
C GLU A 134 21.97 6.11 1.62
N ALA A 135 21.44 5.40 0.61
CA ALA A 135 20.35 5.90 -0.20
C ALA A 135 19.05 6.07 0.60
N VAL A 136 18.78 5.15 1.54
CA VAL A 136 17.61 5.28 2.45
C VAL A 136 17.74 6.49 3.35
N LEU A 137 18.93 6.76 3.91
CA LEU A 137 19.17 7.94 4.75
C LEU A 137 19.03 9.27 4.00
N ARG A 138 19.41 9.28 2.71
CA ARG A 138 19.28 10.47 1.84
C ARG A 138 17.90 10.62 1.22
N HIS A 139 17.02 9.65 1.42
CA HIS A 139 15.69 9.69 0.81
C HIS A 139 14.87 10.82 1.44
N GLU A 140 14.51 11.81 0.61
CA GLU A 140 13.62 12.87 1.05
C GLU A 140 12.26 12.29 1.45
N TYR A 141 11.83 12.56 2.66
CA TYR A 141 10.53 12.17 3.17
C TYR A 141 9.93 13.35 3.93
N GLU A 142 8.95 14.00 3.31
CA GLU A 142 8.30 15.16 3.92
C GLU A 142 7.52 14.74 5.18
N PRO A 143 7.65 15.53 6.26
CA PRO A 143 6.88 15.33 7.48
C PRO A 143 5.37 15.19 7.18
N ARG A 144 4.69 14.40 7.98
CA ARG A 144 3.26 14.21 7.86
C ARG A 144 2.53 15.02 8.92
N ASP A 145 1.62 15.86 8.46
CA ASP A 145 0.68 16.65 9.26
C ASP A 145 -0.79 16.26 8.98
N ASP A 146 -0.96 15.23 8.17
CA ASP A 146 -2.24 14.72 7.70
C ASP A 146 -2.71 13.52 8.55
N GLU A 147 -4.01 13.26 8.55
CA GLU A 147 -4.58 12.10 9.25
C GLU A 147 -4.11 10.80 8.58
N HIS A 148 -3.50 9.92 9.38
CA HIS A 148 -3.00 8.61 8.96
C HIS A 148 -2.79 7.69 10.16
N LEU A 149 -2.79 6.38 9.92
CA LEU A 149 -2.35 5.39 10.89
C LEU A 149 -0.82 5.27 10.83
N SER A 150 -0.12 5.65 11.88
CA SER A 150 1.33 5.41 12.00
C SER A 150 1.60 4.13 12.80
N LEU A 151 2.39 3.23 12.23
CA LEU A 151 2.78 1.97 12.86
C LEU A 151 4.30 1.83 12.89
N ASP A 152 4.84 1.66 14.09
CA ASP A 152 6.24 1.29 14.27
C ASP A 152 6.39 -0.22 14.13
N THR A 153 7.27 -0.64 13.24
CA THR A 153 7.52 -2.05 12.95
C THR A 153 8.72 -2.62 13.73
N ALA A 154 9.40 -1.80 14.53
CA ALA A 154 10.44 -2.27 15.43
C ALA A 154 9.82 -3.17 16.51
N GLY A 155 10.30 -4.41 16.62
CA GLY A 155 9.87 -5.33 17.67
C GLY A 155 8.48 -5.94 17.53
N LEU A 156 7.72 -5.65 16.50
CA LEU A 156 6.39 -6.23 16.27
C LEU A 156 6.37 -7.24 15.13
N ALA A 157 5.68 -8.34 15.35
CA ALA A 157 5.46 -9.35 14.30
C ALA A 157 4.48 -8.83 13.23
N PRO A 158 4.63 -9.25 11.95
CA PRO A 158 3.72 -8.84 10.89
C PRO A 158 2.24 -9.14 11.18
N ALA A 159 1.95 -10.23 11.90
CA ALA A 159 0.59 -10.60 12.28
C ALA A 159 -0.04 -9.60 13.27
N GLU A 160 0.74 -9.08 14.22
CA GLU A 160 0.29 -8.07 15.19
C GLU A 160 0.03 -6.72 14.49
N LEU A 161 0.93 -6.33 13.58
CA LEU A 161 0.75 -5.13 12.75
C LEU A 161 -0.52 -5.25 11.89
N ALA A 162 -0.75 -6.42 11.29
CA ALA A 162 -1.96 -6.68 10.52
C ALA A 162 -3.23 -6.56 11.37
N ALA A 163 -3.24 -7.11 12.59
CA ALA A 163 -4.37 -7.01 13.51
C ALA A 163 -4.67 -5.54 13.89
N ARG A 164 -3.65 -4.71 14.10
CA ARG A 164 -3.82 -3.27 14.35
C ARG A 164 -4.40 -2.54 13.14
N CYS A 165 -3.91 -2.86 11.93
CA CYS A 165 -4.48 -2.32 10.69
C CYS A 165 -5.95 -2.72 10.53
N GLU A 166 -6.29 -3.99 10.74
CA GLU A 166 -7.66 -4.48 10.63
C GLU A 166 -8.61 -3.81 11.62
N ALA A 167 -8.18 -3.60 12.86
CA ALA A 167 -8.95 -2.86 13.85
C ALA A 167 -9.22 -1.42 13.40
N HIS A 168 -8.20 -0.76 12.84
CA HIS A 168 -8.33 0.59 12.31
C HIS A 168 -9.23 0.65 11.07
N ILE A 169 -9.10 -0.32 10.16
CA ILE A 169 -9.96 -0.44 8.97
C ILE A 169 -11.43 -0.60 9.39
N ARG A 170 -11.72 -1.46 10.38
CA ARG A 170 -13.08 -1.63 10.90
C ARG A 170 -13.63 -0.34 11.52
N ALA A 171 -12.81 0.40 12.25
CA ALA A 171 -13.23 1.68 12.84
C ALA A 171 -13.61 2.72 11.77
N ILE A 172 -12.90 2.77 10.63
CA ILE A 172 -13.17 3.70 9.53
C ILE A 172 -14.29 3.22 8.62
N ALA A 173 -14.27 1.93 8.26
CA ALA A 173 -15.10 1.39 7.19
C ALA A 173 -16.35 0.65 7.67
N GLY A 174 -16.39 0.28 8.96
CA GLY A 174 -17.40 -0.60 9.53
C GLY A 174 -17.14 -2.08 9.24
N ASP A 175 -17.71 -2.95 10.06
CA ASP A 175 -17.53 -4.40 9.95
C ASP A 175 -18.02 -4.99 8.63
N GLU A 176 -19.08 -4.43 8.05
CA GLU A 176 -19.64 -4.91 6.77
C GLU A 176 -18.68 -4.71 5.60
N ALA A 177 -18.02 -3.56 5.50
CA ALA A 177 -17.06 -3.30 4.43
C ALA A 177 -15.82 -4.19 4.54
N PHE A 178 -15.40 -4.50 5.77
CA PHE A 178 -14.33 -5.45 6.03
C PHE A 178 -14.75 -6.89 5.68
N ALA A 179 -15.94 -7.30 6.08
CA ALA A 179 -16.47 -8.64 5.83
C ALA A 179 -16.68 -8.93 4.32
N LEU A 180 -17.07 -7.94 3.53
CA LEU A 180 -17.24 -8.10 2.07
C LEU A 180 -15.90 -8.38 1.37
N GLY A 181 -14.79 -7.80 1.83
CA GLY A 181 -13.45 -8.13 1.35
C GLY A 181 -13.10 -9.60 1.64
N VAL A 182 -13.37 -10.07 2.85
CA VAL A 182 -13.09 -11.44 3.29
C VAL A 182 -14.00 -12.46 2.61
N ALA A 183 -15.29 -12.18 2.46
CA ALA A 183 -16.27 -13.10 1.87
C ALA A 183 -16.00 -13.41 0.39
N ARG A 184 -15.37 -12.51 -0.36
CA ARG A 184 -14.99 -12.74 -1.76
C ARG A 184 -13.91 -13.81 -1.93
N GLN A 185 -13.10 -14.09 -0.90
CA GLN A 185 -12.09 -15.15 -0.93
C GLN A 185 -12.67 -16.55 -0.72
N THR A 186 -13.79 -16.66 -0.02
CA THR A 186 -14.40 -17.95 0.31
C THR A 186 -15.38 -18.46 -0.74
N ALA A 187 -15.71 -17.64 -1.74
CA ALA A 187 -16.56 -18.08 -2.84
C ALA A 187 -15.79 -19.05 -3.76
N PRO A 188 -16.23 -20.31 -3.92
CA PRO A 188 -15.56 -21.24 -4.83
C PRO A 188 -15.60 -20.68 -6.24
N SER A 189 -14.44 -20.60 -6.89
CA SER A 189 -14.30 -20.24 -8.30
C SER A 189 -15.11 -21.23 -9.13
N LYS A 190 -16.34 -20.89 -9.51
CA LYS A 190 -17.07 -21.61 -10.54
C LYS A 190 -16.49 -21.20 -11.90
N MET A 191 -15.32 -21.75 -12.22
CA MET A 191 -14.87 -21.77 -13.61
C MET A 191 -15.73 -22.81 -14.37
N ARG A 192 -16.51 -22.33 -15.29
CA ARG A 192 -17.02 -23.14 -16.41
C ARG A 192 -16.07 -22.98 -17.58
#